data_a3788cd883b774996c0915a44f246a98
#
_entry.id   a3788cd883b774996c0915a44f246a98
#
_cell.length_a   1.000
_cell.length_b   1.000
_cell.length_c   1.000
_cell.angle_alpha   90.00
_cell.angle_beta   90.00
_cell.angle_gamma   90.00
#
_symmetry.space_group_name_H-M   'P 1'
#
loop_
_entity.id
_entity.type
_entity.pdbx_description
1 polymer ?
#
loop_
_entity_poly.entity_id
_entity_poly.type
_entity_poly.pdbx_seq_one_letter_code
_entity_poly.pdbx_strand_id
1 'polypeptide(L)'
;MKLKKNKAWVKAKKIILGGNSLLSKRPEMFLPNYWPTYFAKASGINVWDLEGKKYIDMIFAVGQNTLGYANPNVDRKVKNFISRGTMTTLNCPEEYLLAKKLIKLHPWAGMVKFARSGGEANAIAIRIARAASGRDNIAICGYHGWHDWYLSVNLKSKNNLNKHLLPGLEIDGVPKSLKNNVHAFELNDFKKLKKIYTKYKIGTLILEIARNTIPNKKFLKSVKKFCKEKKIILIFDECTSGFRRNIGGIHLLSNINPDIVMLGKAIGNGYAI
;
A
#
# COMPACT_ATOMS: atom_id res chain seq x y z
N MET A 1 32.93 -12.23 -15.26
CA MET A 1 31.92 -11.24 -15.72
C MET A 1 32.34 -9.87 -15.17
N LYS A 2 32.78 -8.93 -16.03
CA LYS A 2 33.19 -7.59 -15.59
C LYS A 2 31.97 -6.81 -15.09
N LEU A 3 32.03 -6.36 -13.85
CA LEU A 3 31.05 -5.46 -13.23
C LEU A 3 30.95 -4.14 -14.03
N LYS A 4 29.95 -3.99 -14.89
CA LYS A 4 29.61 -2.67 -15.41
C LYS A 4 28.90 -1.89 -14.29
N LYS A 5 29.60 -0.99 -13.60
CA LYS A 5 28.96 -0.01 -12.74
C LYS A 5 27.84 0.66 -13.54
N ASN A 6 26.60 0.58 -13.06
CA ASN A 6 25.48 1.25 -13.71
C ASN A 6 25.68 2.77 -13.62
N LYS A 7 26.33 3.34 -14.65
CA LYS A 7 26.71 4.78 -14.70
C LYS A 7 25.49 5.69 -14.53
N ALA A 8 24.33 5.27 -15.06
CA ALA A 8 23.09 6.04 -14.95
C ALA A 8 22.60 6.09 -13.49
N TRP A 9 22.66 4.98 -12.76
CA TRP A 9 22.28 4.93 -11.34
C TRP A 9 23.20 5.80 -10.45
N VAL A 10 24.51 5.76 -10.72
CA VAL A 10 25.46 6.64 -10.01
C VAL A 10 25.17 8.11 -10.26
N LYS A 11 24.82 8.49 -11.50
CA LYS A 11 24.40 9.85 -11.83
C LYS A 11 23.06 10.21 -11.15
N ALA A 12 22.08 9.32 -11.20
CA ALA A 12 20.77 9.55 -10.59
C ALA A 12 20.87 9.84 -9.08
N LYS A 13 21.70 9.07 -8.36
CA LYS A 13 21.91 9.29 -6.91
C LYS A 13 22.51 10.67 -6.56
N LYS A 14 23.09 11.38 -7.51
CA LYS A 14 23.61 12.74 -7.29
C LYS A 14 22.55 13.82 -7.38
N ILE A 15 21.45 13.57 -8.09
CA ILE A 15 20.41 14.58 -8.41
C ILE A 15 19.01 14.17 -7.97
N ILE A 16 18.79 12.90 -7.69
CA ILE A 16 17.53 12.38 -7.14
C ILE A 16 17.81 11.85 -5.75
N LEU A 17 17.13 12.38 -4.74
CA LEU A 17 17.27 11.90 -3.37
C LEU A 17 16.97 10.40 -3.29
N GLY A 18 17.97 9.61 -2.85
CA GLY A 18 17.90 8.16 -2.85
C GLY A 18 17.95 7.49 -4.22
N GLY A 19 18.19 8.22 -5.32
CA GLY A 19 18.36 7.72 -6.68
C GLY A 19 17.07 7.43 -7.45
N ASN A 20 15.95 7.24 -6.76
CA ASN A 20 14.61 7.07 -7.34
C ASN A 20 13.52 7.42 -6.31
N SER A 21 12.28 7.51 -6.78
CA SER A 21 11.13 7.86 -5.93
C SER A 21 10.58 6.67 -5.12
N LEU A 22 10.96 5.43 -5.45
CA LEU A 22 10.38 4.24 -4.83
C LEU A 22 11.46 3.36 -4.20
N LEU A 23 11.48 3.33 -2.88
CA LEU A 23 12.46 2.60 -2.08
C LEU A 23 12.65 1.14 -2.53
N SER A 24 11.54 0.44 -2.81
CA SER A 24 11.53 -0.96 -3.25
C SER A 24 12.05 -1.21 -4.67
N LYS A 25 12.45 -0.17 -5.42
CA LYS A 25 13.11 -0.29 -6.74
C LYS A 25 14.61 0.00 -6.71
N ARG A 26 15.20 0.23 -5.53
CA ARG A 26 16.65 0.45 -5.41
C ARG A 26 17.39 -0.84 -5.70
N PRO A 27 18.44 -0.83 -6.53
CA PRO A 27 19.27 -2.02 -6.80
C PRO A 27 19.84 -2.64 -5.53
N GLU A 28 20.13 -1.83 -4.53
CA GLU A 28 20.66 -2.25 -3.24
C GLU A 28 19.71 -3.17 -2.46
N MET A 29 18.42 -3.16 -2.81
CA MET A 29 17.41 -4.07 -2.21
C MET A 29 17.44 -5.48 -2.80
N PHE A 30 18.14 -5.69 -3.93
CA PHE A 30 18.17 -6.96 -4.66
C PHE A 30 19.59 -7.45 -4.84
N LEU A 31 20.26 -7.08 -5.93
CA LEU A 31 21.60 -7.47 -6.29
C LEU A 31 22.39 -6.22 -6.72
N PRO A 32 23.00 -5.49 -5.79
CA PRO A 32 23.46 -4.11 -5.98
C PRO A 32 24.32 -3.85 -7.21
N ASN A 33 25.20 -4.82 -7.57
CA ASN A 33 26.16 -4.66 -8.65
C ASN A 33 25.70 -5.29 -9.98
N TYR A 34 24.64 -6.06 -9.97
CA TYR A 34 24.18 -6.87 -11.11
C TYR A 34 22.73 -6.58 -11.51
N TRP A 35 21.97 -5.88 -10.65
CA TRP A 35 20.57 -5.56 -10.91
C TRP A 35 20.43 -4.61 -12.08
N PRO A 36 19.61 -4.92 -13.11
CA PRO A 36 19.29 -4.00 -14.19
C PRO A 36 18.43 -2.86 -13.63
N THR A 37 19.02 -1.68 -13.51
CA THR A 37 18.37 -0.56 -12.79
C THR A 37 17.33 0.15 -13.63
N TYR A 38 17.52 0.23 -14.94
CA TYR A 38 16.65 0.93 -15.87
C TYR A 38 16.18 0.02 -16.98
N PHE A 39 14.92 0.22 -17.37
CA PHE A 39 14.34 -0.50 -18.49
C PHE A 39 14.20 0.38 -19.74
N ALA A 40 14.34 -0.21 -20.91
CA ALA A 40 14.00 0.40 -22.20
C ALA A 40 12.59 0.00 -22.65
N LYS A 41 12.16 -1.23 -22.35
CA LYS A 41 10.88 -1.79 -22.79
C LYS A 41 10.40 -2.83 -21.78
N ALA A 42 9.07 -2.93 -21.66
CA ALA A 42 8.42 -4.02 -20.93
C ALA A 42 7.17 -4.50 -21.68
N SER A 43 6.91 -5.82 -21.71
CA SER A 43 5.73 -6.39 -22.35
C SER A 43 5.43 -7.78 -21.77
N GLY A 44 4.17 -8.02 -21.40
CA GLY A 44 3.75 -9.24 -20.72
C GLY A 44 4.53 -9.44 -19.43
N ILE A 45 5.30 -10.52 -19.34
CA ILE A 45 6.16 -10.82 -18.19
C ILE A 45 7.62 -10.37 -18.37
N ASN A 46 7.96 -9.82 -19.53
CA ASN A 46 9.34 -9.53 -19.90
C ASN A 46 9.68 -8.06 -19.76
N VAL A 47 10.92 -7.79 -19.33
CA VAL A 47 11.53 -6.47 -19.26
C VAL A 47 12.87 -6.50 -19.98
N TRP A 48 13.19 -5.47 -20.74
CA TRP A 48 14.48 -5.26 -21.40
C TRP A 48 15.19 -4.09 -20.76
N ASP A 49 16.46 -4.27 -20.41
CA ASP A 49 17.29 -3.17 -19.91
C ASP A 49 17.74 -2.22 -21.06
N LEU A 50 18.52 -1.20 -20.72
CA LEU A 50 19.00 -0.21 -21.70
C LEU A 50 19.99 -0.79 -22.71
N GLU A 51 20.61 -1.92 -22.42
CA GLU A 51 21.48 -2.67 -23.34
C GLU A 51 20.70 -3.68 -24.18
N GLY A 52 19.38 -3.75 -24.06
CA GLY A 52 18.51 -4.66 -24.80
C GLY A 52 18.48 -6.09 -24.26
N LYS A 53 19.11 -6.35 -23.11
CA LYS A 53 19.06 -7.67 -22.48
C LYS A 53 17.68 -7.92 -21.86
N LYS A 54 17.11 -9.09 -22.18
CA LYS A 54 15.80 -9.53 -21.74
C LYS A 54 15.85 -10.24 -20.40
N TYR A 55 14.87 -9.94 -19.55
CA TYR A 55 14.64 -10.59 -18.26
C TYR A 55 13.17 -10.97 -18.11
N ILE A 56 12.88 -12.00 -17.32
CA ILE A 56 11.54 -12.29 -16.81
C ILE A 56 11.40 -11.54 -15.49
N ASP A 57 10.40 -10.64 -15.39
CA ASP A 57 10.11 -9.93 -14.15
C ASP A 57 9.13 -10.72 -13.28
N MET A 58 9.66 -11.30 -12.20
CA MET A 58 8.87 -12.04 -11.22
C MET A 58 8.31 -11.16 -10.08
N ILE A 59 8.55 -9.84 -10.12
CA ILE A 59 8.14 -8.86 -9.11
C ILE A 59 6.92 -8.05 -9.56
N PHE A 60 6.71 -7.92 -10.88
CA PHE A 60 5.60 -7.19 -11.50
C PHE A 60 5.42 -5.76 -10.95
N ALA A 61 6.51 -4.97 -11.01
CA ALA A 61 6.52 -3.61 -10.46
C ALA A 61 5.99 -3.57 -9.00
N VAL A 62 6.51 -4.45 -8.14
CA VAL A 62 6.06 -4.61 -6.74
C VAL A 62 4.58 -5.02 -6.67
N GLY A 63 4.14 -5.82 -7.66
CA GLY A 63 2.78 -6.36 -7.75
C GLY A 63 1.73 -5.39 -8.26
N GLN A 64 2.10 -4.39 -9.04
CA GLN A 64 1.14 -3.50 -9.71
C GLN A 64 0.61 -4.10 -11.01
N ASN A 65 1.48 -4.63 -11.86
CA ASN A 65 1.14 -5.07 -13.22
C ASN A 65 0.69 -6.54 -13.28
N THR A 66 -0.36 -6.89 -12.56
CA THR A 66 -0.86 -8.27 -12.47
C THR A 66 -1.41 -8.83 -13.79
N LEU A 67 -1.83 -7.98 -14.72
CA LEU A 67 -2.24 -8.36 -16.09
C LEU A 67 -1.05 -8.37 -17.07
N GLY A 68 0.16 -8.15 -16.59
CA GLY A 68 1.36 -7.98 -17.40
C GLY A 68 1.58 -6.54 -17.88
N TYR A 69 2.81 -6.29 -18.33
CA TYR A 69 3.23 -5.01 -18.88
C TYR A 69 2.64 -4.79 -20.26
N ALA A 70 2.36 -3.54 -20.61
CA ALA A 70 1.82 -3.13 -21.91
C ALA A 70 0.60 -3.98 -22.31
N ASN A 71 -0.35 -4.16 -21.40
CA ASN A 71 -1.56 -4.90 -21.67
C ASN A 71 -2.40 -4.15 -22.72
N PRO A 72 -2.67 -4.73 -23.93
CA PRO A 72 -3.25 -4.00 -25.05
C PRO A 72 -4.67 -3.49 -24.77
N ASN A 73 -5.45 -4.19 -23.94
CA ASN A 73 -6.80 -3.77 -23.59
C ASN A 73 -6.80 -2.58 -22.63
N VAL A 74 -5.89 -2.56 -21.65
CA VAL A 74 -5.73 -1.45 -20.73
C VAL A 74 -5.15 -0.24 -21.46
N ASP A 75 -4.04 -0.42 -22.19
CA ASP A 75 -3.33 0.64 -22.89
C ASP A 75 -4.22 1.35 -23.93
N ARG A 76 -5.03 0.60 -24.67
CA ARG A 76 -5.99 1.18 -25.62
C ARG A 76 -6.98 2.13 -24.94
N LYS A 77 -7.52 1.73 -23.78
CA LYS A 77 -8.46 2.58 -23.03
C LYS A 77 -7.77 3.82 -22.47
N VAL A 78 -6.56 3.66 -21.95
CA VAL A 78 -5.77 4.80 -21.43
C VAL A 78 -5.39 5.77 -22.55
N LYS A 79 -4.93 5.28 -23.71
CA LYS A 79 -4.64 6.13 -24.90
C LYS A 79 -5.86 6.92 -25.33
N ASN A 80 -7.03 6.28 -25.41
CA ASN A 80 -8.27 6.96 -25.76
C ASN A 80 -8.68 8.02 -24.72
N PHE A 81 -8.38 7.78 -23.45
CA PHE A 81 -8.63 8.77 -22.40
C PHE A 81 -7.67 9.97 -22.54
N ILE A 82 -6.37 9.72 -22.73
CA ILE A 82 -5.35 10.75 -22.89
C ILE A 82 -5.70 11.70 -24.06
N SER A 83 -6.19 11.15 -25.19
CA SER A 83 -6.55 11.95 -26.36
C SER A 83 -7.74 12.90 -26.16
N ARG A 84 -8.55 12.70 -25.11
CA ARG A 84 -9.66 13.58 -24.74
C ARG A 84 -9.28 14.71 -23.76
N GLY A 85 -8.02 14.73 -23.29
CA GLY A 85 -7.57 15.59 -22.20
C GLY A 85 -7.72 14.92 -20.83
N THR A 86 -6.74 15.13 -19.94
CA THR A 86 -6.65 14.33 -18.72
C THR A 86 -7.03 15.07 -17.44
N MET A 87 -6.66 16.32 -17.30
CA MET A 87 -6.83 17.07 -16.05
C MET A 87 -7.62 18.35 -16.34
N THR A 88 -8.94 18.22 -16.47
CA THR A 88 -9.84 19.34 -16.75
C THR A 88 -10.43 19.93 -15.48
N THR A 89 -11.08 21.10 -15.58
CA THR A 89 -11.86 21.68 -14.49
C THR A 89 -13.12 20.87 -14.19
N LEU A 90 -13.64 20.13 -15.18
CA LEU A 90 -14.80 19.26 -15.01
C LEU A 90 -14.40 17.89 -14.49
N ASN A 91 -15.30 17.25 -13.77
CA ASN A 91 -15.08 15.92 -13.21
C ASN A 91 -15.00 14.83 -14.30
N CYS A 92 -14.19 13.83 -14.05
CA CYS A 92 -14.04 12.66 -14.91
C CYS A 92 -15.17 11.66 -14.66
N PRO A 93 -15.96 11.27 -15.66
CA PRO A 93 -17.05 10.30 -15.47
C PRO A 93 -16.54 8.91 -15.08
N GLU A 94 -15.31 8.56 -15.42
CA GLU A 94 -14.68 7.28 -15.08
C GLU A 94 -14.50 7.12 -13.55
N GLU A 95 -14.33 8.21 -12.79
CA GLU A 95 -14.33 8.17 -11.32
C GLU A 95 -15.66 7.63 -10.77
N TYR A 96 -16.77 8.16 -11.26
CA TYR A 96 -18.10 7.68 -10.86
C TYR A 96 -18.32 6.22 -11.26
N LEU A 97 -17.95 5.84 -12.49
CA LEU A 97 -18.10 4.48 -12.99
C LEU A 97 -17.27 3.48 -12.18
N LEU A 98 -16.03 3.84 -11.82
CA LEU A 98 -15.16 3.02 -10.97
C LEU A 98 -15.74 2.91 -9.55
N ALA A 99 -16.17 4.02 -8.95
CA ALA A 99 -16.81 4.02 -7.63
C ALA A 99 -18.03 3.09 -7.60
N LYS A 100 -18.93 3.21 -8.59
CA LYS A 100 -20.10 2.33 -8.74
C LYS A 100 -19.72 0.85 -8.81
N LYS A 101 -18.66 0.53 -9.56
CA LYS A 101 -18.16 -0.85 -9.69
C LYS A 101 -17.56 -1.37 -8.39
N LEU A 102 -16.82 -0.53 -7.66
CA LEU A 102 -16.25 -0.88 -6.36
C LEU A 102 -17.34 -1.14 -5.31
N ILE A 103 -18.37 -0.30 -5.22
CA ILE A 103 -19.50 -0.51 -4.32
C ILE A 103 -20.26 -1.80 -4.68
N LYS A 104 -20.45 -2.10 -5.98
CA LYS A 104 -21.04 -3.37 -6.39
C LYS A 104 -20.24 -4.59 -5.92
N LEU A 105 -18.91 -4.50 -5.89
CA LEU A 105 -18.02 -5.55 -5.36
C LEU A 105 -18.03 -5.62 -3.83
N HIS A 106 -18.31 -4.50 -3.18
CA HIS A 106 -18.30 -4.33 -1.73
C HIS A 106 -19.63 -3.77 -1.22
N PRO A 107 -20.74 -4.55 -1.26
CA PRO A 107 -22.08 -4.06 -0.93
C PRO A 107 -22.24 -3.51 0.49
N TRP A 108 -21.28 -3.79 1.37
CA TRP A 108 -21.21 -3.25 2.72
C TRP A 108 -20.69 -1.80 2.77
N ALA A 109 -20.04 -1.33 1.71
CA ALA A 109 -19.47 0.01 1.62
C ALA A 109 -20.47 1.00 1.03
N GLY A 110 -20.62 2.18 1.63
CA GLY A 110 -21.52 3.24 1.15
C GLY A 110 -20.88 4.21 0.17
N MET A 111 -19.57 4.45 0.27
CA MET A 111 -18.85 5.49 -0.49
C MET A 111 -17.45 5.08 -0.85
N VAL A 112 -16.89 5.72 -1.89
CA VAL A 112 -15.50 5.56 -2.32
C VAL A 112 -14.79 6.92 -2.27
N LYS A 113 -13.53 6.93 -1.84
CA LYS A 113 -12.63 8.08 -1.92
C LYS A 113 -11.38 7.68 -2.68
N PHE A 114 -11.04 8.42 -3.71
CA PHE A 114 -9.81 8.22 -4.48
C PHE A 114 -8.63 8.99 -3.90
N ALA A 115 -7.42 8.46 -4.09
CA ALA A 115 -6.15 9.05 -3.69
C ALA A 115 -5.06 8.64 -4.68
N ARG A 116 -3.99 9.41 -4.80
CA ARG A 116 -2.94 9.17 -5.81
C ARG A 116 -1.90 8.13 -5.40
N SER A 117 -1.80 7.83 -4.11
CA SER A 117 -0.86 6.83 -3.61
C SER A 117 -1.45 6.06 -2.43
N GLY A 118 -0.93 4.85 -2.18
CA GLY A 118 -1.35 4.04 -1.03
C GLY A 118 -1.09 4.70 0.32
N GLY A 119 0.01 5.48 0.44
CA GLY A 119 0.31 6.24 1.66
C GLY A 119 -0.72 7.36 1.89
N GLU A 120 -1.10 8.08 0.84
CA GLU A 120 -2.14 9.11 0.91
C GLU A 120 -3.51 8.50 1.24
N ALA A 121 -3.88 7.39 0.59
CA ALA A 121 -5.12 6.68 0.86
C ALA A 121 -5.21 6.24 2.32
N ASN A 122 -4.12 5.71 2.88
CA ASN A 122 -4.05 5.35 4.29
C ASN A 122 -4.14 6.57 5.21
N ALA A 123 -3.49 7.68 4.89
CA ALA A 123 -3.60 8.92 5.67
C ALA A 123 -5.04 9.47 5.69
N ILE A 124 -5.73 9.42 4.55
CA ILE A 124 -7.15 9.78 4.44
C ILE A 124 -8.01 8.83 5.29
N ALA A 125 -7.80 7.52 5.18
CA ALA A 125 -8.56 6.52 5.94
C ALA A 125 -8.38 6.69 7.45
N ILE A 126 -7.16 6.93 7.92
CA ILE A 126 -6.86 7.21 9.33
C ILE A 126 -7.55 8.50 9.80
N ARG A 127 -7.55 9.55 8.98
CA ARG A 127 -8.22 10.82 9.33
C ARG A 127 -9.73 10.63 9.47
N ILE A 128 -10.34 9.91 8.55
CA ILE A 128 -11.78 9.57 8.62
C ILE A 128 -12.07 8.74 9.88
N ALA A 129 -11.25 7.73 10.16
CA ALA A 129 -11.42 6.84 11.31
C ALA A 129 -11.27 7.58 12.65
N ARG A 130 -10.31 8.50 12.76
CA ARG A 130 -10.17 9.37 13.94
C ARG A 130 -11.40 10.24 14.14
N ALA A 131 -11.89 10.90 13.09
CA ALA A 131 -13.09 11.72 13.13
C ALA A 131 -14.32 10.90 13.56
N ALA A 132 -14.49 9.70 12.99
CA ALA A 132 -15.63 8.83 13.30
C ALA A 132 -15.56 8.22 14.71
N SER A 133 -14.38 7.92 15.23
CA SER A 133 -14.21 7.33 16.56
C SER A 133 -14.09 8.34 17.69
N GLY A 134 -13.77 9.61 17.38
CA GLY A 134 -13.43 10.65 18.36
C GLY A 134 -12.16 10.36 19.17
N ARG A 135 -11.25 9.48 18.66
CA ARG A 135 -10.06 9.02 19.37
C ARG A 135 -8.83 9.06 18.46
N ASP A 136 -7.70 9.57 18.98
CA ASP A 136 -6.47 9.77 18.21
C ASP A 136 -5.59 8.54 18.11
N ASN A 137 -5.66 7.65 19.11
CA ASN A 137 -4.78 6.49 19.19
C ASN A 137 -5.14 5.41 18.19
N ILE A 138 -4.12 4.84 17.55
CA ILE A 138 -4.23 3.83 16.48
C ILE A 138 -3.43 2.59 16.85
N ALA A 139 -3.97 1.40 16.59
CA ALA A 139 -3.17 0.18 16.49
C ALA A 139 -2.89 -0.15 15.03
N ILE A 140 -1.66 -0.59 14.74
CA ILE A 140 -1.23 -0.95 13.39
C ILE A 140 -0.65 -2.36 13.34
N CYS A 141 -0.90 -3.06 12.22
CA CYS A 141 -0.25 -4.31 11.89
C CYS A 141 0.02 -4.35 10.38
N GLY A 142 1.28 -4.30 9.98
CA GLY A 142 1.71 -4.30 8.59
C GLY A 142 2.36 -2.99 8.15
N TYR A 143 2.60 -2.88 6.84
CA TYR A 143 3.21 -1.71 6.21
C TYR A 143 2.13 -0.81 5.60
N HIS A 144 2.09 0.46 5.98
CA HIS A 144 1.04 1.39 5.57
C HIS A 144 1.56 2.68 4.93
N GLY A 145 2.77 2.65 4.38
CA GLY A 145 3.39 3.81 3.74
C GLY A 145 4.53 4.41 4.56
N TRP A 146 4.77 5.71 4.36
CA TRP A 146 5.92 6.42 4.92
C TRP A 146 5.54 7.78 5.54
N HIS A 147 4.24 8.04 5.71
CA HIS A 147 3.74 9.29 6.28
C HIS A 147 4.04 9.36 7.79
N ASP A 148 4.14 10.56 8.30
CA ASP A 148 4.50 10.85 9.69
C ASP A 148 3.65 10.09 10.70
N TRP A 149 2.33 9.99 10.47
CA TRP A 149 1.43 9.27 11.36
C TRP A 149 1.86 7.80 11.55
N TYR A 150 2.37 7.17 10.49
CA TYR A 150 2.81 5.76 10.53
C TYR A 150 4.21 5.63 11.14
N LEU A 151 5.16 6.46 10.69
CA LEU A 151 6.54 6.43 11.19
C LEU A 151 6.65 6.84 12.66
N SER A 152 5.70 7.61 13.17
CA SER A 152 5.66 8.07 14.57
C SER A 152 5.68 6.93 15.61
N VAL A 153 5.31 5.72 15.23
CA VAL A 153 5.41 4.54 16.09
C VAL A 153 6.85 4.27 16.55
N ASN A 154 7.84 4.65 15.74
CA ASN A 154 9.26 4.51 16.07
C ASN A 154 9.82 5.65 16.93
N LEU A 155 9.07 6.72 17.19
CA LEU A 155 9.47 7.77 18.14
C LEU A 155 9.58 7.28 19.58
N LYS A 156 8.90 6.18 19.91
CA LYS A 156 8.98 5.57 21.24
C LYS A 156 10.14 4.59 21.38
N SER A 157 10.40 3.81 20.33
CA SER A 157 11.51 2.87 20.23
C SER A 157 11.82 2.67 18.77
N LYS A 158 13.07 2.82 18.38
CA LYS A 158 13.54 2.73 16.99
C LYS A 158 13.18 1.40 16.29
N ASN A 159 12.79 0.38 17.06
CA ASN A 159 12.59 -0.98 16.57
C ASN A 159 11.12 -1.42 16.49
N ASN A 160 10.14 -0.55 16.76
CA ASN A 160 8.73 -0.94 16.79
C ASN A 160 8.18 -1.40 15.41
N LEU A 161 8.78 -0.93 14.32
CA LEU A 161 8.39 -1.29 12.95
C LEU A 161 9.34 -2.29 12.27
N ASN A 162 10.36 -2.82 12.94
CA ASN A 162 11.38 -3.67 12.30
C ASN A 162 10.83 -4.86 11.52
N LYS A 163 9.65 -5.38 11.92
CA LYS A 163 8.95 -6.47 11.21
C LYS A 163 7.98 -5.98 10.13
N HIS A 164 7.72 -4.69 10.06
CA HIS A 164 6.71 -4.08 9.17
C HIS A 164 7.32 -3.13 8.15
N LEU A 165 8.45 -2.48 8.49
CA LEU A 165 9.10 -1.49 7.63
C LEU A 165 9.96 -2.11 6.54
N LEU A 166 9.97 -1.41 5.40
CA LEU A 166 11.04 -1.57 4.42
C LEU A 166 12.29 -0.84 4.93
N PRO A 167 13.50 -1.41 4.75
CA PRO A 167 14.76 -0.74 5.10
C PRO A 167 14.88 0.64 4.46
N GLY A 168 15.43 1.61 5.20
CA GLY A 168 15.69 2.97 4.71
C GLY A 168 14.54 3.96 4.88
N LEU A 169 13.56 3.65 5.73
CA LEU A 169 12.58 4.61 6.23
C LEU A 169 12.99 5.06 7.64
N GLU A 170 13.56 6.24 7.71
CA GLU A 170 14.02 6.86 8.96
C GLU A 170 12.92 7.75 9.56
N ILE A 171 13.07 8.09 10.84
CA ILE A 171 12.10 8.91 11.59
C ILE A 171 12.51 10.38 11.69
N ASP A 172 13.63 10.73 11.08
CA ASP A 172 14.11 12.10 11.11
C ASP A 172 13.11 13.05 10.45
N GLY A 173 12.78 14.13 11.14
CA GLY A 173 11.75 15.07 10.71
C GLY A 173 10.31 14.71 11.15
N VAL A 174 10.03 13.52 11.65
CA VAL A 174 8.71 13.17 12.18
C VAL A 174 8.44 13.98 13.47
N PRO A 175 7.30 14.73 13.55
CA PRO A 175 6.99 15.57 14.70
C PRO A 175 6.95 14.78 16.01
N LYS A 176 7.69 15.24 17.03
CA LYS A 176 7.75 14.58 18.35
C LYS A 176 6.39 14.54 19.07
N SER A 177 5.50 15.48 18.74
CA SER A 177 4.11 15.53 19.25
C SER A 177 3.28 14.30 18.88
N LEU A 178 3.65 13.58 17.82
CA LEU A 178 2.98 12.33 17.41
C LEU A 178 3.43 11.10 18.23
N LYS A 179 4.37 11.27 19.16
CA LYS A 179 4.83 10.19 20.03
C LYS A 179 3.66 9.63 20.85
N ASN A 180 3.56 8.31 20.90
CA ASN A 180 2.51 7.56 21.60
C ASN A 180 1.11 7.55 20.98
N ASN A 181 0.92 8.05 19.76
CA ASN A 181 -0.39 7.99 19.09
C ASN A 181 -0.58 6.71 18.26
N VAL A 182 0.51 6.01 17.94
CA VAL A 182 0.48 4.81 17.11
C VAL A 182 1.20 3.64 17.80
N HIS A 183 0.56 2.46 17.77
CA HIS A 183 1.01 1.28 18.51
C HIS A 183 1.04 0.06 17.60
N ALA A 184 2.23 -0.50 17.37
CA ALA A 184 2.40 -1.68 16.53
C ALA A 184 2.15 -2.99 17.32
N PHE A 185 1.57 -3.97 16.63
CA PHE A 185 1.49 -5.35 17.08
C PHE A 185 1.66 -6.31 15.88
N GLU A 186 1.95 -7.57 16.16
CA GLU A 186 2.18 -8.57 15.13
C GLU A 186 0.88 -9.25 14.68
N LEU A 187 0.86 -9.71 13.42
CA LEU A 187 -0.26 -10.46 12.89
C LEU A 187 -0.53 -11.71 13.77
N ASN A 188 -1.79 -11.97 14.02
CA ASN A 188 -2.29 -13.04 14.91
C ASN A 188 -2.04 -12.83 16.43
N ASP A 189 -1.38 -11.75 16.86
CA ASP A 189 -1.22 -11.44 18.29
C ASP A 189 -2.42 -10.65 18.86
N PHE A 190 -3.53 -11.33 19.04
CA PHE A 190 -4.74 -10.73 19.63
C PHE A 190 -4.55 -10.31 21.10
N LYS A 191 -3.66 -11.01 21.85
CA LYS A 191 -3.36 -10.64 23.24
C LYS A 191 -2.71 -9.25 23.32
N LYS A 192 -1.74 -9.01 22.45
CA LYS A 192 -1.08 -7.69 22.35
C LYS A 192 -2.06 -6.59 21.98
N LEU A 193 -2.94 -6.83 20.99
CA LEU A 193 -3.98 -5.88 20.61
C LEU A 193 -4.87 -5.48 21.80
N LYS A 194 -5.32 -6.47 22.59
CA LYS A 194 -6.11 -6.19 23.80
C LYS A 194 -5.33 -5.34 24.83
N LYS A 195 -4.04 -5.64 25.06
CA LYS A 195 -3.18 -4.86 25.95
C LYS A 195 -3.03 -3.41 25.48
N ILE A 196 -2.85 -3.21 24.16
CA ILE A 196 -2.79 -1.87 23.54
C ILE A 196 -4.10 -1.11 23.81
N TYR A 197 -5.26 -1.73 23.56
CA TYR A 197 -6.55 -1.08 23.83
C TYR A 197 -6.75 -0.72 25.30
N THR A 198 -6.43 -1.63 26.21
CA THR A 198 -6.59 -1.37 27.65
C THR A 198 -5.80 -0.15 28.08
N LYS A 199 -4.56 0.00 27.55
CA LYS A 199 -3.67 1.09 27.93
C LYS A 199 -3.97 2.40 27.23
N TYR A 200 -4.28 2.37 25.91
CA TYR A 200 -4.30 3.56 25.08
C TYR A 200 -5.68 3.92 24.52
N LYS A 201 -6.69 3.07 24.76
CA LYS A 201 -8.08 3.30 24.29
C LYS A 201 -8.14 3.68 22.81
N ILE A 202 -7.47 2.89 21.94
CA ILE A 202 -7.42 3.14 20.51
C ILE A 202 -8.80 3.32 19.89
N GLY A 203 -8.91 4.22 18.92
CA GLY A 203 -10.13 4.45 18.12
C GLY A 203 -10.09 3.81 16.75
N THR A 204 -8.89 3.46 16.29
CA THR A 204 -8.66 2.91 14.95
C THR A 204 -7.75 1.70 15.02
N LEU A 205 -8.05 0.70 14.23
CA LEU A 205 -7.20 -0.45 13.98
C LEU A 205 -7.01 -0.59 12.48
N ILE A 206 -5.75 -0.57 11.99
CA ILE A 206 -5.43 -0.85 10.60
C ILE A 206 -4.58 -2.11 10.47
N LEU A 207 -4.98 -2.99 9.57
CA LEU A 207 -4.32 -4.25 9.27
C LEU A 207 -3.98 -4.35 7.79
N GLU A 208 -2.70 -4.60 7.45
CA GLU A 208 -2.36 -5.16 6.14
C GLU A 208 -2.79 -6.63 6.15
N ILE A 209 -3.92 -6.93 5.48
CA ILE A 209 -4.62 -8.21 5.65
C ILE A 209 -3.86 -9.40 5.08
N ALA A 210 -3.03 -9.20 4.08
CA ALA A 210 -2.14 -10.22 3.58
C ALA A 210 -0.95 -9.61 2.83
N ARG A 211 0.24 -10.06 3.21
CA ARG A 211 1.48 -9.75 2.52
C ARG A 211 2.30 -11.02 2.30
N ASN A 212 3.04 -11.46 3.31
CA ASN A 212 3.83 -12.70 3.28
C ASN A 212 3.02 -13.88 3.81
N THR A 213 2.05 -13.61 4.69
CA THR A 213 1.17 -14.60 5.30
C THR A 213 -0.28 -14.14 5.25
N ILE A 214 -1.20 -15.08 5.25
CA ILE A 214 -2.63 -14.82 5.38
C ILE A 214 -3.00 -14.96 6.85
N PRO A 215 -3.72 -14.01 7.44
CA PRO A 215 -4.13 -14.12 8.85
C PRO A 215 -5.08 -15.28 9.05
N ASN A 216 -5.01 -15.85 10.25
CA ASN A 216 -5.93 -16.88 10.66
C ASN A 216 -7.37 -16.33 10.69
N LYS A 217 -8.31 -17.05 10.08
CA LYS A 217 -9.73 -16.65 10.04
C LYS A 217 -10.33 -16.45 11.44
N LYS A 218 -9.90 -17.27 12.43
CA LYS A 218 -10.31 -17.13 13.84
C LYS A 218 -9.83 -15.80 14.42
N PHE A 219 -8.59 -15.40 14.12
CA PHE A 219 -8.04 -14.11 14.52
C PHE A 219 -8.85 -12.96 13.92
N LEU A 220 -9.12 -12.95 12.62
CA LEU A 220 -9.90 -11.90 11.97
C LEU A 220 -11.32 -11.78 12.54
N LYS A 221 -12.00 -12.90 12.81
CA LYS A 221 -13.31 -12.90 13.48
C LYS A 221 -13.24 -12.28 14.86
N SER A 222 -12.21 -12.63 15.65
CA SER A 222 -11.99 -12.05 16.98
C SER A 222 -11.71 -10.56 16.92
N VAL A 223 -10.91 -10.11 15.96
CA VAL A 223 -10.63 -8.69 15.71
C VAL A 223 -11.91 -7.94 15.35
N LYS A 224 -12.71 -8.42 14.38
CA LYS A 224 -13.96 -7.75 13.99
C LYS A 224 -14.95 -7.64 15.15
N LYS A 225 -15.13 -8.73 15.91
CA LYS A 225 -15.98 -8.73 17.12
C LYS A 225 -15.49 -7.70 18.13
N PHE A 226 -14.19 -7.70 18.43
CA PHE A 226 -13.58 -6.78 19.38
C PHE A 226 -13.71 -5.31 18.94
N CYS A 227 -13.47 -5.02 17.66
CA CYS A 227 -13.63 -3.68 17.13
C CYS A 227 -15.09 -3.19 17.27
N LYS A 228 -16.06 -4.05 16.95
CA LYS A 228 -17.49 -3.73 17.12
C LYS A 228 -17.84 -3.42 18.58
N GLU A 229 -17.44 -4.28 19.53
CA GLU A 229 -17.71 -4.13 20.97
C GLU A 229 -17.05 -2.88 21.56
N LYS A 230 -15.88 -2.52 21.09
CA LYS A 230 -15.09 -1.39 21.62
C LYS A 230 -15.25 -0.10 20.82
N LYS A 231 -16.12 -0.09 19.80
CA LYS A 231 -16.35 1.03 18.88
C LYS A 231 -15.03 1.52 18.27
N ILE A 232 -14.23 0.56 17.76
CA ILE A 232 -12.97 0.82 17.05
C ILE A 232 -13.26 0.73 15.56
N ILE A 233 -12.84 1.72 14.79
CA ILE A 233 -12.93 1.69 13.32
C ILE A 233 -11.89 0.72 12.78
N LEU A 234 -12.34 -0.31 12.08
CA LEU A 234 -11.48 -1.35 11.49
C LEU A 234 -11.17 -1.02 10.04
N ILE A 235 -9.90 -0.87 9.72
CA ILE A 235 -9.40 -0.64 8.36
C ILE A 235 -8.63 -1.87 7.89
N PHE A 236 -8.96 -2.39 6.70
CA PHE A 236 -8.14 -3.37 6.02
C PHE A 236 -7.34 -2.70 4.90
N ASP A 237 -6.02 -2.77 5.00
CA ASP A 237 -5.11 -2.37 3.96
C ASP A 237 -4.89 -3.54 3.01
N GLU A 238 -5.53 -3.45 1.85
CA GLU A 238 -5.43 -4.41 0.75
C GLU A 238 -4.67 -3.85 -0.45
N CYS A 239 -3.83 -2.84 -0.24
CA CYS A 239 -2.99 -2.31 -1.31
C CYS A 239 -2.16 -3.39 -1.98
N THR A 240 -1.68 -4.36 -1.20
CA THR A 240 -0.87 -5.47 -1.72
C THR A 240 -1.72 -6.67 -2.14
N SER A 241 -2.80 -6.97 -1.45
CA SER A 241 -3.61 -8.20 -1.64
C SER A 241 -4.83 -8.02 -2.54
N GLY A 242 -5.35 -6.81 -2.67
CA GLY A 242 -6.53 -6.52 -3.48
C GLY A 242 -6.35 -6.89 -4.95
N PHE A 243 -7.39 -7.44 -5.56
CA PHE A 243 -7.43 -7.84 -6.97
C PHE A 243 -6.37 -8.86 -7.42
N ARG A 244 -5.77 -9.61 -6.48
CA ARG A 244 -4.78 -10.63 -6.81
C ARG A 244 -5.33 -12.04 -6.67
N ARG A 245 -5.90 -12.36 -5.52
CA ARG A 245 -6.40 -13.70 -5.23
C ARG A 245 -7.86 -13.89 -5.62
N ASN A 246 -8.59 -12.80 -5.59
CA ASN A 246 -9.98 -12.73 -6.05
C ASN A 246 -10.30 -11.30 -6.49
N ILE A 247 -11.42 -11.11 -7.18
CA ILE A 247 -11.91 -9.79 -7.55
C ILE A 247 -12.39 -9.07 -6.28
N GLY A 248 -11.89 -7.85 -6.06
CA GLY A 248 -12.21 -6.99 -4.93
C GLY A 248 -11.19 -7.02 -3.82
N GLY A 249 -11.03 -8.14 -3.11
CA GLY A 249 -10.06 -8.23 -2.02
C GLY A 249 -10.17 -9.53 -1.23
N ILE A 250 -9.12 -9.85 -0.49
CA ILE A 250 -9.00 -11.11 0.28
C ILE A 250 -10.02 -11.20 1.42
N HIS A 251 -10.43 -10.05 1.99
CA HIS A 251 -11.44 -10.00 3.05
C HIS A 251 -12.77 -10.60 2.61
N LEU A 252 -13.13 -10.49 1.33
CA LEU A 252 -14.35 -11.09 0.79
C LEU A 252 -14.34 -12.61 0.89
N LEU A 253 -13.17 -13.25 0.78
CA LEU A 253 -13.05 -14.72 0.97
C LEU A 253 -13.29 -15.15 2.42
N SER A 254 -13.00 -14.29 3.38
CA SER A 254 -13.22 -14.56 4.79
C SER A 254 -14.64 -14.22 5.25
N ASN A 255 -15.38 -13.47 4.45
CA ASN A 255 -16.68 -12.89 4.76
C ASN A 255 -16.63 -12.00 6.02
N ILE A 256 -15.56 -11.22 6.15
CA ILE A 256 -15.33 -10.29 7.27
C ILE A 256 -15.14 -8.90 6.70
N ASN A 257 -16.17 -8.09 6.78
CA ASN A 257 -16.15 -6.73 6.25
C ASN A 257 -15.52 -5.76 7.27
N PRO A 258 -14.51 -4.96 6.87
CA PRO A 258 -14.00 -3.85 7.68
C PRO A 258 -15.00 -2.68 7.65
N ASP A 259 -14.68 -1.59 8.32
CA ASP A 259 -15.41 -0.33 8.17
C ASP A 259 -14.85 0.49 6.99
N ILE A 260 -13.55 0.32 6.69
CA ILE A 260 -12.87 0.91 5.54
C ILE A 260 -11.96 -0.17 4.92
N VAL A 261 -11.95 -0.28 3.59
CA VAL A 261 -10.95 -1.05 2.86
C VAL A 261 -10.13 -0.11 1.96
N MET A 262 -8.81 -0.22 2.02
CA MET A 262 -7.89 0.48 1.13
C MET A 262 -7.42 -0.47 0.03
N LEU A 263 -7.58 -0.06 -1.22
CA LEU A 263 -7.19 -0.81 -2.42
C LEU A 263 -6.14 -0.02 -3.20
N GLY A 264 -5.28 -0.71 -3.93
CA GLY A 264 -4.23 -0.07 -4.70
C GLY A 264 -3.51 -1.05 -5.64
N LYS A 265 -2.33 -0.68 -6.10
CA LYS A 265 -1.45 -1.50 -6.96
C LYS A 265 -2.18 -2.16 -8.14
N ALA A 266 -2.63 -3.41 -7.98
CA ALA A 266 -3.22 -4.22 -9.05
C ALA A 266 -4.46 -3.60 -9.70
N ILE A 267 -5.22 -2.78 -8.98
CA ILE A 267 -6.44 -2.14 -9.50
C ILE A 267 -6.16 -1.23 -10.70
N GLY A 268 -4.97 -0.58 -10.74
CA GLY A 268 -4.58 0.31 -11.83
C GLY A 268 -3.70 -0.35 -12.90
N ASN A 269 -3.25 -1.58 -12.70
CA ASN A 269 -2.30 -2.28 -13.57
C ASN A 269 -1.12 -1.41 -14.02
N GLY A 270 -0.54 -0.63 -13.10
CA GLY A 270 0.59 0.26 -13.34
C GLY A 270 0.22 1.70 -13.73
N TYR A 271 -1.03 1.98 -14.05
CA TYR A 271 -1.53 3.33 -14.25
C TYR A 271 -2.04 3.96 -12.95
N ALA A 272 -2.02 5.29 -12.89
CA ALA A 272 -2.67 6.04 -11.82
C ALA A 272 -4.21 5.92 -11.93
N ILE A 273 -4.87 5.83 -10.81
CA ILE A 273 -6.32 5.78 -10.68
C ILE A 273 -6.80 6.84 -9.70
#